data_a3c29e2f71f22154cc6aced07f549ef2
#
_entry.id   a3c29e2f71f22154cc6aced07f549ef2
#
_cell.length_a   1.000
_cell.length_b   1.000
_cell.length_c   1.000
_cell.angle_alpha   90.00
_cell.angle_beta   90.00
_cell.angle_gamma   90.00
#
_symmetry.space_group_name_H-M   'P 1'
#
loop_
_entity.id
_entity.type
_entity.pdbx_description
1 polymer ?
#
loop_
_entity_poly.entity_id
_entity_poly.type
_entity_poly.pdbx_seq_one_letter_code
_entity_poly.pdbx_strand_id
1 'polypeptide(L)'
;MASLSPFHLAIPVRNLSTSKHFYEETLGCNPGRSTNEWADYSLFGHQLVLHEDKNYEGLKHFNEVDGKSVPIPHFGVVLKWKVFHTFSQKLIDKKIVFQIAPYIRFEGLAGEQLTMFFYDPSGNALEFKSFKNIDQLFTA
;
A
#
# COMPACT_ATOMS: atom_id res chain seq x y z
N MET A 1 13.55 7.08 -22.32
CA MET A 1 13.56 6.79 -20.87
C MET A 1 13.02 5.40 -20.65
N ALA A 2 13.79 4.54 -20.02
CA ALA A 2 13.34 3.20 -19.69
C ALA A 2 12.29 3.27 -18.57
N SER A 3 11.17 2.56 -18.70
CA SER A 3 10.22 2.40 -17.62
C SER A 3 10.75 1.36 -16.61
N LEU A 4 10.33 1.50 -15.37
CA LEU A 4 10.63 0.49 -14.36
C LEU A 4 9.92 -0.82 -14.70
N SER A 5 10.58 -1.94 -14.40
CA SER A 5 9.93 -3.25 -14.49
C SER A 5 8.91 -3.40 -13.36
N PRO A 6 7.76 -4.03 -13.61
CA PRO A 6 6.81 -4.30 -12.54
C PRO A 6 7.41 -5.16 -11.44
N PHE A 7 7.16 -4.79 -10.21
CA PHE A 7 7.47 -5.60 -9.04
C PHE A 7 6.40 -6.67 -8.87
N HIS A 8 6.78 -7.85 -8.41
CA HIS A 8 5.86 -8.95 -8.13
C HIS A 8 5.88 -9.27 -6.63
N LEU A 9 4.70 -9.33 -6.01
CA LEU A 9 4.54 -9.66 -4.59
C LEU A 9 3.35 -10.59 -4.43
N ALA A 10 3.53 -11.68 -3.70
CA ALA A 10 2.45 -12.58 -3.29
C ALA A 10 2.26 -12.46 -1.78
N ILE A 11 1.01 -12.30 -1.34
CA ILE A 11 0.66 -12.17 0.08
C ILE A 11 -0.45 -13.14 0.45
N PRO A 12 -0.46 -13.62 1.70
CA PRO A 12 -1.59 -14.40 2.20
C PRO A 12 -2.77 -13.48 2.55
N VAL A 13 -3.98 -13.96 2.31
CA VAL A 13 -5.21 -13.30 2.77
C VAL A 13 -6.12 -14.35 3.39
N ARG A 14 -6.81 -13.98 4.47
CA ARG A 14 -7.66 -14.92 5.20
C ARG A 14 -8.92 -15.28 4.44
N ASN A 15 -9.53 -14.32 3.76
CA ASN A 15 -10.76 -14.49 3.00
C ASN A 15 -10.58 -13.84 1.62
N LEU A 16 -10.54 -14.66 0.58
CA LEU A 16 -10.28 -14.17 -0.77
C LEU A 16 -11.39 -13.25 -1.28
N SER A 17 -12.64 -13.58 -1.04
CA SER A 17 -13.79 -12.76 -1.48
C SER A 17 -13.76 -11.36 -0.89
N THR A 18 -13.57 -11.24 0.42
CA THR A 18 -13.46 -9.96 1.11
C THR A 18 -12.25 -9.17 0.64
N SER A 19 -11.13 -9.85 0.42
CA SER A 19 -9.89 -9.23 -0.04
C SER A 19 -10.02 -8.73 -1.48
N LYS A 20 -10.66 -9.49 -2.36
CA LYS A 20 -10.94 -9.06 -3.73
C LYS A 20 -11.75 -7.76 -3.74
N HIS A 21 -12.81 -7.69 -2.93
CA HIS A 21 -13.60 -6.47 -2.81
C HIS A 21 -12.74 -5.27 -2.38
N PHE A 22 -11.87 -5.46 -1.38
CA PHE A 22 -11.00 -4.41 -0.89
C PHE A 22 -10.04 -3.92 -1.99
N TYR A 23 -9.33 -4.82 -2.64
CA TYR A 23 -8.34 -4.42 -3.65
C TYR A 23 -8.99 -3.86 -4.91
N GLU A 24 -10.16 -4.36 -5.32
CA GLU A 24 -10.87 -3.86 -6.49
C GLU A 24 -11.62 -2.56 -6.19
N GLU A 25 -12.48 -2.57 -5.18
CA GLU A 25 -13.41 -1.45 -4.94
C GLU A 25 -12.79 -0.35 -4.08
N THR A 26 -12.02 -0.71 -3.07
CA THR A 26 -11.43 0.29 -2.17
C THR A 26 -10.16 0.89 -2.76
N LEU A 27 -9.23 0.06 -3.22
CA LEU A 27 -7.96 0.54 -3.77
C LEU A 27 -8.01 0.82 -5.27
N GLY A 28 -8.98 0.27 -5.99
CA GLY A 28 -9.11 0.49 -7.43
C GLY A 28 -8.12 -0.30 -8.27
N CYS A 29 -7.61 -1.43 -7.76
CA CYS A 29 -6.73 -2.29 -8.52
C CYS A 29 -7.46 -2.98 -9.67
N ASN A 30 -6.79 -3.13 -10.81
CA ASN A 30 -7.37 -3.85 -11.94
C ASN A 30 -7.13 -5.35 -11.77
N PRO A 31 -8.19 -6.19 -11.87
CA PRO A 31 -8.04 -7.63 -11.72
C PRO A 31 -7.37 -8.26 -12.94
N GLY A 32 -6.55 -9.27 -12.67
CA GLY A 32 -5.99 -10.16 -13.67
C GLY A 32 -6.65 -11.53 -13.60
N ARG A 33 -5.86 -12.58 -13.52
CA ARG A 33 -6.36 -13.95 -13.41
C ARG A 33 -6.77 -14.26 -11.98
N SER A 34 -7.71 -15.19 -11.82
CA SER A 34 -8.08 -15.67 -10.49
C SER A 34 -8.60 -17.11 -10.56
N THR A 35 -8.50 -17.78 -9.42
CA THR A 35 -9.15 -19.06 -9.14
C THR A 35 -9.95 -18.94 -7.85
N ASN A 36 -10.43 -20.04 -7.33
CA ASN A 36 -11.08 -20.03 -6.01
C ASN A 36 -10.09 -19.84 -4.85
N GLU A 37 -8.79 -19.90 -5.10
CA GLU A 37 -7.76 -19.88 -4.07
C GLU A 37 -6.82 -18.68 -4.16
N TRP A 38 -6.74 -18.03 -5.31
CA TRP A 38 -5.85 -16.89 -5.50
C TRP A 38 -6.39 -15.91 -6.54
N ALA A 39 -5.87 -14.68 -6.52
CA ALA A 39 -6.24 -13.64 -7.48
C ALA A 39 -5.06 -12.71 -7.73
N ASP A 40 -4.87 -12.35 -9.01
CA ASP A 40 -3.86 -11.38 -9.46
C ASP A 40 -4.48 -10.00 -9.58
N TYR A 41 -3.69 -8.98 -9.25
CA TYR A 41 -4.07 -7.58 -9.42
C TYR A 41 -2.93 -6.75 -9.97
N SER A 42 -3.28 -5.71 -10.72
CA SER A 42 -2.38 -4.61 -10.97
C SER A 42 -2.52 -3.57 -9.86
N LEU A 43 -1.49 -3.45 -9.03
CA LEU A 43 -1.39 -2.40 -8.00
C LEU A 43 -0.51 -1.29 -8.57
N PHE A 44 -1.13 -0.28 -9.16
CA PHE A 44 -0.42 0.81 -9.83
C PHE A 44 0.63 0.31 -10.84
N GLY A 45 0.30 -0.77 -11.57
CA GLY A 45 1.19 -1.35 -12.57
C GLY A 45 2.10 -2.47 -12.07
N HIS A 46 2.13 -2.71 -10.76
CA HIS A 46 2.88 -3.83 -10.18
C HIS A 46 1.96 -5.04 -9.98
N GLN A 47 2.52 -6.24 -10.06
CA GLN A 47 1.73 -7.45 -9.89
C GLN A 47 1.62 -7.84 -8.41
N LEU A 48 0.42 -7.81 -7.88
CA LEU A 48 0.10 -8.29 -6.54
C LEU A 48 -0.72 -9.56 -6.65
N VAL A 49 -0.33 -10.62 -5.94
CA VAL A 49 -1.08 -11.87 -5.92
C VAL A 49 -1.58 -12.13 -4.51
N LEU A 50 -2.88 -12.38 -4.39
CA LEU A 50 -3.51 -12.77 -3.12
C LEU A 50 -3.67 -14.28 -3.12
N HIS A 51 -3.15 -14.95 -2.08
CA HIS A 51 -3.36 -16.39 -1.87
C HIS A 51 -4.20 -16.58 -0.61
N GLU A 52 -5.30 -17.32 -0.72
CA GLU A 52 -6.14 -17.57 0.45
C GLU A 52 -5.45 -18.54 1.40
N ASP A 53 -5.33 -18.11 2.65
CA ASP A 53 -4.92 -18.92 3.80
C ASP A 53 -5.89 -18.59 4.94
N LYS A 54 -6.84 -19.50 5.17
CA LYS A 54 -7.93 -19.27 6.14
C LYS A 54 -7.43 -19.12 7.57
N ASN A 55 -6.20 -19.54 7.85
CA ASN A 55 -5.58 -19.44 9.17
C ASN A 55 -4.68 -18.21 9.32
N TYR A 56 -4.56 -17.39 8.28
CA TYR A 56 -3.70 -16.21 8.34
C TYR A 56 -4.27 -15.15 9.29
N GLU A 57 -3.46 -14.70 10.24
CA GLU A 57 -3.85 -13.73 11.29
C GLU A 57 -3.18 -12.38 11.12
N GLY A 58 -2.41 -12.18 10.08
CA GLY A 58 -1.60 -10.99 9.91
C GLY A 58 -0.29 -11.07 10.66
N LEU A 59 0.58 -10.10 10.44
CA LEU A 59 1.85 -9.97 11.15
C LEU A 59 1.77 -8.77 12.09
N LYS A 60 2.31 -8.93 13.31
CA LYS A 60 2.20 -7.93 14.38
C LYS A 60 3.57 -7.49 14.88
N HIS A 61 4.40 -7.02 13.95
CA HIS A 61 5.69 -6.42 14.28
C HIS A 61 5.64 -4.92 14.01
N PHE A 62 6.23 -4.14 14.90
CA PHE A 62 6.22 -2.68 14.79
C PHE A 62 7.61 -2.13 15.12
N ASN A 63 7.98 -1.07 14.40
CA ASN A 63 9.12 -0.22 14.73
C ASN A 63 8.64 1.20 14.94
N GLU A 64 9.32 1.95 15.81
CA GLU A 64 9.02 3.36 15.99
C GLU A 64 9.74 4.19 14.93
N VAL A 65 9.01 5.04 14.24
CA VAL A 65 9.53 6.02 13.28
C VAL A 65 8.76 7.32 13.47
N ASP A 66 9.47 8.42 13.70
CA ASP A 66 8.88 9.74 13.95
C ASP A 66 7.87 9.71 15.12
N GLY A 67 8.14 8.90 16.15
CA GLY A 67 7.23 8.72 17.29
C GLY A 67 5.96 7.93 16.95
N LYS A 68 5.89 7.30 15.79
CA LYS A 68 4.73 6.53 15.34
C LYS A 68 5.06 5.05 15.28
N SER A 69 4.08 4.21 15.61
CA SER A 69 4.22 2.75 15.54
C SER A 69 4.00 2.29 14.10
N VAL A 70 5.09 1.92 13.43
CA VAL A 70 5.09 1.51 12.03
C VAL A 70 5.02 -0.01 11.93
N PRO A 71 3.98 -0.57 11.30
CA PRO A 71 3.87 -2.02 11.11
C PRO A 71 4.90 -2.52 10.11
N ILE A 72 5.46 -3.71 10.36
CA ILE A 72 6.39 -4.39 9.44
C ILE A 72 6.07 -5.89 9.39
N PRO A 73 6.15 -6.55 8.21
CA PRO A 73 6.40 -5.91 6.91
C PRO A 73 5.23 -5.05 6.47
N HIS A 74 5.50 -4.16 5.56
CA HIS A 74 4.48 -3.42 4.83
C HIS A 74 4.92 -3.27 3.38
N PHE A 75 3.97 -2.99 2.51
CA PHE A 75 4.24 -2.78 1.08
C PHE A 75 3.34 -1.70 0.52
N GLY A 76 3.72 -1.18 -0.62
CA GLY A 76 2.95 -0.18 -1.34
C GLY A 76 3.77 0.39 -2.48
N VAL A 77 3.36 1.54 -2.98
CA VAL A 77 3.97 2.16 -4.14
C VAL A 77 4.35 3.59 -3.81
N VAL A 78 5.49 4.03 -4.34
CA VAL A 78 5.88 5.43 -4.31
C VAL A 78 5.16 6.12 -5.46
N LEU A 79 4.12 6.89 -5.13
CA LEU A 79 3.25 7.54 -6.08
C LEU A 79 3.77 8.93 -6.45
N LYS A 80 3.35 9.45 -7.59
CA LYS A 80 3.54 10.86 -7.92
C LYS A 80 2.74 11.71 -6.92
N TRP A 81 3.23 12.91 -6.61
CA TRP A 81 2.65 13.80 -5.60
C TRP A 81 1.14 14.02 -5.80
N LYS A 82 0.75 14.36 -7.01
CA LYS A 82 -0.66 14.56 -7.36
C LYS A 82 -1.48 13.28 -7.20
N VAL A 83 -0.92 12.13 -7.61
CA VAL A 83 -1.59 10.83 -7.52
C VAL A 83 -1.80 10.43 -6.07
N PHE A 84 -0.81 10.67 -5.20
CA PHE A 84 -0.95 10.42 -3.76
C PHE A 84 -2.11 11.23 -3.17
N HIS A 85 -2.18 12.52 -3.48
CA HIS A 85 -3.26 13.38 -2.96
C HIS A 85 -4.63 12.89 -3.40
N THR A 86 -4.80 12.57 -4.68
CA THR A 86 -6.06 12.05 -5.21
C THR A 86 -6.42 10.70 -4.56
N PHE A 87 -5.45 9.81 -4.44
CA PHE A 87 -5.66 8.48 -3.85
C PHE A 87 -5.98 8.56 -2.37
N SER A 88 -5.21 9.35 -1.60
CA SER A 88 -5.46 9.49 -0.16
C SER A 88 -6.82 10.13 0.12
N GLN A 89 -7.24 11.10 -0.67
CA GLN A 89 -8.57 11.70 -0.53
C GLN A 89 -9.68 10.69 -0.81
N LYS A 90 -9.50 9.86 -1.84
CA LYS A 90 -10.44 8.77 -2.13
C LYS A 90 -10.59 7.81 -0.96
N LEU A 91 -9.46 7.44 -0.32
CA LEU A 91 -9.49 6.56 0.85
C LEU A 91 -10.17 7.23 2.05
N ILE A 92 -9.90 8.50 2.28
CA ILE A 92 -10.56 9.29 3.33
C ILE A 92 -12.08 9.32 3.08
N ASP A 93 -12.51 9.58 1.85
CA ASP A 93 -13.92 9.63 1.48
C ASP A 93 -14.61 8.28 1.67
N LYS A 94 -13.88 7.18 1.50
CA LYS A 94 -14.36 5.82 1.75
C LYS A 94 -14.28 5.41 3.22
N LYS A 95 -13.86 6.32 4.09
CA LYS A 95 -13.78 6.13 5.55
C LYS A 95 -12.85 4.98 5.95
N ILE A 96 -11.73 4.85 5.25
CA ILE A 96 -10.68 3.89 5.63
C ILE A 96 -10.13 4.27 7.01
N VAL A 97 -9.93 3.26 7.86
CA VAL A 97 -9.27 3.45 9.14
C VAL A 97 -7.75 3.39 8.92
N PHE A 98 -7.07 4.52 9.11
CA PHE A 98 -5.62 4.57 8.95
C PHE A 98 -4.92 4.13 10.23
N GLN A 99 -3.87 3.32 10.09
CA GLN A 99 -2.90 3.08 11.16
C GLN A 99 -2.09 4.35 11.40
N ILE A 100 -1.68 5.01 10.30
CA ILE A 100 -1.03 6.32 10.32
C ILE A 100 -1.69 7.13 9.22
N ALA A 101 -2.44 8.18 9.60
CA ALA A 101 -3.10 9.06 8.64
C ALA A 101 -2.06 9.78 7.76
N PRO A 102 -2.43 10.21 6.54
CA PRO A 102 -1.51 10.92 5.67
C PRO A 102 -0.82 12.09 6.37
N TYR A 103 0.52 12.15 6.31
CA TYR A 103 1.28 13.26 6.87
C TYR A 103 2.57 13.49 6.08
N ILE A 104 3.17 14.67 6.29
CA ILE A 104 4.41 15.06 5.61
C ILE A 104 5.60 14.81 6.54
N ARG A 105 6.63 14.15 5.99
CA ARG A 105 7.93 13.99 6.65
C ARG A 105 8.95 14.93 6.01
N PHE A 106 9.89 15.44 6.79
CA PHE A 106 10.98 16.29 6.33
C PHE A 106 10.48 17.54 5.57
N GLU A 107 9.37 18.14 6.03
CA GLU A 107 8.77 19.30 5.39
C GLU A 107 9.78 20.44 5.25
N GLY A 108 9.91 20.97 4.02
CA GLY A 108 10.85 22.02 3.71
C GLY A 108 12.31 21.60 3.63
N LEU A 109 12.61 20.31 3.77
CA LEU A 109 13.97 19.76 3.75
C LEU A 109 14.15 18.82 2.57
N ALA A 110 15.40 18.42 2.31
CA ALA A 110 15.69 17.37 1.34
C ALA A 110 14.97 16.07 1.77
N GLY A 111 14.38 15.38 0.79
CA GLY A 111 13.64 14.16 1.06
C GLY A 111 12.22 14.38 1.56
N GLU A 112 11.69 15.60 1.45
CA GLU A 112 10.28 15.89 1.81
C GLU A 112 9.36 14.87 1.15
N GLN A 113 8.52 14.21 1.96
CA GLN A 113 7.68 13.12 1.49
C GLN A 113 6.35 13.07 2.23
N LEU A 114 5.35 12.51 1.56
CA LEU A 114 4.07 12.13 2.13
C LEU A 114 4.07 10.63 2.39
N THR A 115 3.39 10.20 3.43
CA THR A 115 3.19 8.78 3.71
C THR A 115 1.85 8.57 4.41
N MET A 116 1.32 7.35 4.27
CA MET A 116 0.13 6.87 4.98
C MET A 116 0.20 5.36 5.12
N PHE A 117 -0.37 4.82 6.21
CA PHE A 117 -0.41 3.38 6.48
C PHE A 117 -1.82 2.95 6.80
N PHE A 118 -2.24 1.83 6.25
CA PHE A 118 -3.50 1.18 6.59
C PHE A 118 -3.38 -0.32 6.37
N TYR A 119 -4.39 -1.07 6.83
CA TYR A 119 -4.42 -2.53 6.69
C TYR A 119 -5.44 -2.96 5.66
N ASP A 120 -5.15 -4.08 4.98
CA ASP A 120 -6.17 -4.80 4.26
C ASP A 120 -7.05 -5.59 5.25
N PRO A 121 -8.16 -6.23 4.81
CA PRO A 121 -9.04 -6.96 5.72
C PRO A 121 -8.40 -8.15 6.43
N SER A 122 -7.25 -8.61 5.96
CA SER A 122 -6.53 -9.75 6.56
C SER A 122 -5.42 -9.33 7.53
N GLY A 123 -5.19 -8.01 7.69
CA GLY A 123 -4.14 -7.50 8.54
C GLY A 123 -2.79 -7.35 7.84
N ASN A 124 -2.75 -7.39 6.51
CA ASN A 124 -1.56 -7.01 5.77
C ASN A 124 -1.45 -5.49 5.78
N ALA A 125 -0.26 -4.99 6.10
CA ALA A 125 -0.01 -3.55 6.19
C ALA A 125 0.43 -2.98 4.84
N LEU A 126 -0.16 -1.86 4.46
CA LEU A 126 0.21 -1.12 3.26
C LEU A 126 0.74 0.26 3.65
N GLU A 127 1.79 0.69 2.96
CA GLU A 127 2.27 2.07 3.01
C GLU A 127 2.30 2.61 1.60
N PHE A 128 1.70 3.79 1.40
CA PHE A 128 1.87 4.54 0.16
C PHE A 128 2.64 5.81 0.47
N LYS A 129 3.57 6.14 -0.40
CA LYS A 129 4.47 7.27 -0.22
C LYS A 129 4.45 8.14 -1.47
N SER A 130 4.89 9.38 -1.30
CA SER A 130 5.22 10.23 -2.44
C SER A 130 6.33 11.17 -2.03
N PHE A 131 7.29 11.38 -2.90
CA PHE A 131 8.35 12.36 -2.71
C PHE A 131 8.03 13.61 -3.52
N LYS A 132 8.18 14.77 -2.90
CA LYS A 132 7.98 16.03 -3.59
C LYS A 132 8.95 16.16 -4.78
N ASN A 133 10.18 15.67 -4.59
CA ASN A 133 11.16 15.47 -5.65
C ASN A 133 11.58 13.99 -5.64
N ILE A 134 11.16 13.23 -6.66
CA ILE A 134 11.42 11.78 -6.75
C ILE A 134 12.92 11.46 -6.77
N ASP A 135 13.76 12.39 -7.24
CA ASP A 135 15.19 12.20 -7.25
C ASP A 135 15.78 12.06 -5.84
N GLN A 136 15.01 12.44 -4.82
CA GLN A 136 15.42 12.35 -3.41
C GLN A 136 14.98 11.07 -2.71
N LEU A 137 14.41 10.12 -3.44
CA LEU A 137 13.94 8.85 -2.88
C LEU A 137 15.05 8.11 -2.10
N PHE A 138 16.25 8.14 -2.61
CA PHE A 138 17.41 7.48 -1.99
C PHE A 138 18.41 8.46 -1.38
N THR A 139 17.97 9.66 -1.06
CA THR A 139 18.83 10.66 -0.41
C THR A 139 19.21 10.19 0.99
N ALA A 140 20.51 10.25 1.28
CA ALA A 140 21.04 9.89 2.60
C ALA A 140 20.79 10.99 3.65
#